data_f1c16150d05d935be7332f4d64168709
#
_entry.id   f1c16150d05d935be7332f4d64168709
#
_cell.length_a   1.000
_cell.length_b   1.000
_cell.length_c   1.000
_cell.angle_alpha   90.00
_cell.angle_beta   90.00
_cell.angle_gamma   90.00
#
_symmetry.space_group_name_H-M   'P 1'
#
loop_
_entity.id
_entity.type
_entity.pdbx_description
1 polymer ?
#
loop_
_entity_poly.entity_id
_entity_poly.type
_entity_poly.pdbx_seq_one_letter_code
_entity_poly.pdbx_strand_id
1 'polypeptide(L)'
;LQLKFNQFENEFLTIVEQKTKKTRKIKINPDLKLIVDRIRHKMKVTNLDQFIFINRYGTKPIDKSWVNVNLKKIFKQYGIQNEGNISSHLFRKTLGNRVLKLNNYSNESIVLLMELFGHSSMAITKKYLGLREREVMSVYDSLSL
;
A
#
# COMPACT_ATOMS: atom_id res chain seq x y z
N LEU A 1 1.61 2.49 11.05
CA LEU A 1 2.86 3.24 10.84
C LEU A 1 3.87 3.05 11.99
N GLN A 2 3.75 1.98 12.77
CA GLN A 2 4.61 1.68 13.92
C GLN A 2 5.77 0.73 13.56
N LEU A 3 6.19 0.72 12.31
CA LEU A 3 7.32 -0.10 11.85
C LEU A 3 8.65 0.49 12.36
N LYS A 4 9.52 -0.38 12.84
CA LYS A 4 10.86 -0.06 13.34
C LYS A 4 11.92 -0.58 12.39
N PHE A 5 13.11 0.00 12.40
CA PHE A 5 14.22 -0.44 11.53
C PHE A 5 14.67 -1.88 11.83
N ASN A 6 14.72 -2.30 13.11
CA ASN A 6 15.11 -3.67 13.49
C ASN A 6 14.25 -4.76 12.84
N GLN A 7 13.00 -4.46 12.49
CA GLN A 7 12.11 -5.42 11.84
C GLN A 7 12.52 -5.75 10.41
N PHE A 8 13.40 -4.96 9.80
CA PHE A 8 13.88 -5.12 8.42
C PHE A 8 15.28 -5.78 8.33
N GLU A 9 15.85 -6.17 9.46
CA GLU A 9 17.13 -6.92 9.49
C GLU A 9 16.95 -8.38 9.06
N ASN A 10 15.75 -8.93 9.20
CA ASN A 10 15.39 -10.30 8.85
C ASN A 10 14.87 -10.42 7.40
N GLU A 11 14.76 -11.65 6.90
CA GLU A 11 14.18 -11.94 5.59
C GLU A 11 12.68 -11.66 5.54
N PHE A 12 11.99 -11.78 6.68
CA PHE A 12 10.55 -11.62 6.79
C PHE A 12 10.17 -10.56 7.83
N LEU A 13 9.29 -9.67 7.43
CA LEU A 13 8.60 -8.75 8.32
C LEU A 13 7.35 -9.41 8.87
N THR A 14 7.26 -9.51 10.19
CA THR A 14 6.08 -10.04 10.87
C THR A 14 5.20 -8.89 11.35
N ILE A 15 3.94 -8.85 10.91
CA ILE A 15 2.96 -7.82 11.28
C ILE A 15 1.77 -8.50 11.96
N VAL A 16 1.37 -7.96 13.12
CA VAL A 16 0.11 -8.34 13.78
C VAL A 16 -0.96 -7.31 13.44
N GLU A 17 -2.02 -7.75 12.80
CA GLU A 17 -3.15 -6.88 12.47
C GLU A 17 -3.88 -6.46 13.76
N GLN A 18 -4.03 -5.16 13.99
CA GLN A 18 -4.66 -4.64 15.21
C GLN A 18 -6.11 -5.10 15.38
N LYS A 19 -6.86 -5.18 14.28
CA LYS A 19 -8.30 -5.49 14.30
C LYS A 19 -8.57 -6.99 14.43
N THR A 20 -7.86 -7.81 13.66
CA THR A 20 -8.14 -9.26 13.56
C THR A 20 -7.20 -10.10 14.42
N LYS A 21 -6.15 -9.48 14.98
CA LYS A 21 -5.04 -10.14 15.71
C LYS A 21 -4.30 -11.20 14.87
N LYS A 22 -4.58 -11.29 13.58
CA LYS A 22 -3.90 -12.22 12.68
C LYS A 22 -2.45 -11.76 12.44
N THR A 23 -1.55 -12.71 12.48
CA THR A 23 -0.13 -12.49 12.16
C THR A 23 0.07 -12.74 10.68
N ARG A 24 0.76 -11.79 10.02
CA ARG A 24 1.18 -11.93 8.62
C ARG A 24 2.69 -11.86 8.51
N LYS A 25 3.26 -12.74 7.72
CA LYS A 25 4.67 -12.68 7.30
C LYS A 25 4.74 -12.09 5.89
N ILE A 26 5.55 -11.06 5.74
CA ILE A 26 5.78 -10.38 4.46
C ILE A 26 7.26 -10.55 4.12
N LYS A 27 7.55 -11.12 2.95
CA LYS A 27 8.93 -11.24 2.48
C LYS A 27 9.51 -9.86 2.17
N ILE A 28 10.67 -9.57 2.74
CA ILE A 28 11.41 -8.34 2.47
C ILE A 28 12.25 -8.59 1.21
N ASN A 29 11.83 -8.00 0.09
CA ASN A 29 12.61 -8.08 -1.13
C ASN A 29 13.81 -7.12 -1.10
N PRO A 30 14.83 -7.32 -1.96
CA PRO A 30 16.04 -6.49 -1.99
C PRO A 30 15.76 -4.99 -2.16
N ASP A 31 14.79 -4.63 -3.00
CA ASP A 31 14.44 -3.23 -3.25
C ASP A 31 13.88 -2.55 -2.00
N LEU A 32 13.00 -3.26 -1.26
CA LEU A 32 12.46 -2.75 0.00
C LEU A 32 13.58 -2.56 1.03
N LYS A 33 14.50 -3.51 1.14
CA LYS A 33 15.66 -3.41 2.03
C LYS A 33 16.51 -2.19 1.68
N LEU A 34 16.83 -2.02 0.41
CA LEU A 34 17.59 -0.87 -0.08
C LEU A 34 16.91 0.48 0.24
N ILE A 35 15.58 0.56 0.10
CA ILE A 35 14.81 1.77 0.45
C ILE A 35 14.91 2.05 1.95
N VAL A 36 14.73 1.03 2.80
CA VAL A 36 14.83 1.18 4.25
C VAL A 36 16.23 1.61 4.67
N ASP A 37 17.28 1.04 4.09
CA ASP A 37 18.67 1.41 4.35
C ASP A 37 18.96 2.88 3.94
N ARG A 38 18.45 3.32 2.78
CA ARG A 38 18.57 4.73 2.37
C ARG A 38 17.90 5.68 3.35
N ILE A 39 16.71 5.32 3.86
CA ILE A 39 16.01 6.10 4.88
C ILE A 39 16.83 6.13 6.16
N ARG A 40 17.36 4.99 6.61
CA ARG A 40 18.20 4.85 7.78
C ARG A 40 19.42 5.78 7.71
N HIS A 41 20.15 5.76 6.59
CA HIS A 41 21.31 6.63 6.36
C HIS A 41 20.92 8.11 6.37
N LYS A 42 19.85 8.47 5.64
CA LYS A 42 19.37 9.86 5.58
C LYS A 42 18.95 10.40 6.94
N MET A 43 18.35 9.56 7.78
CA MET A 43 17.92 9.92 9.14
C MET A 43 19.06 9.82 10.18
N LYS A 44 20.27 9.34 9.81
CA LYS A 44 21.40 9.09 10.71
C LYS A 44 21.01 8.23 11.91
N VAL A 45 20.25 7.16 11.66
CA VAL A 45 19.71 6.27 12.70
C VAL A 45 20.83 5.45 13.33
N THR A 46 21.02 5.58 14.64
CA THR A 46 21.97 4.79 15.45
C THR A 46 21.26 3.68 16.24
N ASN A 47 19.99 3.90 16.60
CA ASN A 47 19.17 2.93 17.32
C ASN A 47 18.13 2.31 16.38
N LEU A 48 18.24 1.00 16.10
CA LEU A 48 17.35 0.27 15.22
C LEU A 48 15.93 0.07 15.80
N ASP A 49 15.72 0.32 17.09
CA ASP A 49 14.38 0.33 17.69
C ASP A 49 13.59 1.59 17.38
N GLN A 50 14.20 2.55 16.69
CA GLN A 50 13.53 3.75 16.22
C GLN A 50 12.48 3.42 15.15
N PHE A 51 11.36 4.17 15.18
CA PHE A 51 10.33 4.09 14.14
C PHE A 51 10.83 4.65 12.81
N ILE A 52 10.49 3.97 11.71
CA ILE A 52 10.79 4.45 10.34
C ILE A 52 9.96 5.70 10.03
N PHE A 53 8.68 5.67 10.40
CA PHE A 53 7.76 6.78 10.18
C PHE A 53 7.60 7.59 11.46
N ILE A 54 8.54 8.48 11.71
CA ILE A 54 8.59 9.28 12.94
C ILE A 54 8.17 10.73 12.65
N ASN A 55 7.51 11.37 13.63
CA ASN A 55 7.15 12.78 13.53
C ASN A 55 8.41 13.68 13.54
N ARG A 56 8.23 14.95 13.16
CA ARG A 56 9.34 15.92 13.09
C ARG A 56 10.12 16.13 14.40
N TYR A 57 9.50 15.77 15.53
CA TYR A 57 10.10 15.91 16.86
C TYR A 57 10.87 14.66 17.30
N GLY A 58 10.86 13.59 16.52
CA GLY A 58 11.55 12.33 16.87
C GLY A 58 10.93 11.53 18.02
N THR A 59 9.71 11.85 18.44
CA THR A 59 9.12 11.32 19.67
C THR A 59 8.08 10.22 19.46
N LYS A 60 7.34 10.27 18.35
CA LYS A 60 6.20 9.38 18.10
C LYS A 60 6.12 8.99 16.61
N PRO A 61 5.56 7.81 16.29
CA PRO A 61 5.24 7.50 14.90
C PRO A 61 4.25 8.55 14.34
N ILE A 62 4.36 8.82 13.04
CA ILE A 62 3.40 9.72 12.38
C ILE A 62 2.00 9.09 12.36
N ASP A 63 1.02 9.94 12.48
CA ASP A 63 -0.40 9.58 12.42
C ASP A 63 -0.87 9.35 10.98
N LYS A 64 -1.85 8.46 10.79
CA LYS A 64 -2.46 8.20 9.50
C LYS A 64 -3.16 9.44 8.93
N SER A 65 -3.79 10.25 9.77
CA SER A 65 -4.46 11.48 9.37
C SER A 65 -3.47 12.49 8.84
N TRP A 66 -2.31 12.62 9.49
CA TRP A 66 -1.21 13.47 9.03
C TRP A 66 -0.73 13.04 7.63
N VAL A 67 -0.54 11.73 7.41
CA VAL A 67 -0.17 11.19 6.08
C VAL A 67 -1.19 11.56 5.03
N ASN A 68 -2.48 11.38 5.31
CA ASN A 68 -3.55 11.69 4.37
C ASN A 68 -3.61 13.17 4.01
N VAL A 69 -3.44 14.06 5.00
CA VAL A 69 -3.39 15.52 4.77
C VAL A 69 -2.20 15.89 3.89
N ASN A 70 -1.02 15.33 4.16
CA ASN A 70 0.17 15.66 3.37
C ASN A 70 0.12 15.05 1.96
N LEU A 71 -0.47 13.88 1.77
CA LEU A 71 -0.74 13.33 0.43
C LEU A 71 -1.59 14.28 -0.40
N LYS A 72 -2.68 14.83 0.16
CA LYS A 72 -3.52 15.82 -0.54
C LYS A 72 -2.73 17.06 -0.95
N LYS A 73 -1.85 17.56 -0.07
CA LYS A 73 -0.97 18.69 -0.38
C LYS A 73 -0.01 18.38 -1.53
N ILE A 74 0.62 17.20 -1.51
CA ILE A 74 1.52 16.74 -2.56
C ILE A 74 0.78 16.65 -3.91
N PHE A 75 -0.39 16.01 -3.94
CA PHE A 75 -1.20 15.90 -5.15
C PHE A 75 -1.54 17.26 -5.73
N LYS A 76 -1.95 18.22 -4.88
CA LYS A 76 -2.23 19.60 -5.30
C LYS A 76 -0.96 20.29 -5.82
N GLN A 77 0.15 20.17 -5.11
CA GLN A 77 1.42 20.83 -5.47
C GLN A 77 1.96 20.37 -6.83
N TYR A 78 1.82 19.09 -7.14
CA TYR A 78 2.35 18.49 -8.39
C TYR A 78 1.29 18.31 -9.48
N GLY A 79 0.09 18.85 -9.29
CA GLY A 79 -0.99 18.75 -10.29
C GLY A 79 -1.42 17.31 -10.57
N ILE A 80 -1.24 16.38 -9.63
CA ILE A 80 -1.59 14.97 -9.82
C ILE A 80 -3.11 14.83 -9.73
N GLN A 81 -3.72 14.47 -10.85
CA GLN A 81 -5.16 14.22 -10.89
C GLN A 81 -5.49 12.86 -10.28
N ASN A 82 -6.61 12.79 -9.56
CA ASN A 82 -7.14 11.56 -9.01
C ASN A 82 -8.66 11.66 -8.86
N GLU A 83 -9.38 10.74 -9.47
CA GLU A 83 -10.85 10.70 -9.49
C GLU A 83 -11.49 10.32 -8.15
N GLY A 84 -10.70 9.89 -7.18
CA GLY A 84 -11.20 9.41 -5.90
C GLY A 84 -10.63 10.15 -4.69
N ASN A 85 -10.93 9.64 -3.50
CA ASN A 85 -10.41 10.20 -2.27
C ASN A 85 -8.90 9.94 -2.14
N ILE A 86 -8.11 11.03 -2.03
CA ILE A 86 -6.67 10.97 -1.81
C ILE A 86 -6.38 10.58 -0.37
N SER A 87 -5.92 9.36 -0.16
CA SER A 87 -5.57 8.81 1.14
C SER A 87 -4.50 7.71 1.02
N SER A 88 -3.99 7.23 2.14
CA SER A 88 -3.03 6.12 2.19
C SER A 88 -3.53 4.82 1.53
N HIS A 89 -4.86 4.68 1.29
CA HIS A 89 -5.43 3.57 0.53
C HIS A 89 -5.01 3.58 -0.95
N LEU A 90 -4.59 4.72 -1.50
CA LEU A 90 -4.05 4.80 -2.87
C LEU A 90 -2.87 3.86 -3.07
N PHE A 91 -1.94 3.77 -2.12
CA PHE A 91 -0.81 2.86 -2.22
C PHE A 91 -1.25 1.41 -2.35
N ARG A 92 -2.27 1.01 -1.60
CA ARG A 92 -2.83 -0.34 -1.66
C ARG A 92 -3.54 -0.59 -2.99
N LYS A 93 -4.30 0.38 -3.51
CA LYS A 93 -4.93 0.30 -4.84
C LYS A 93 -3.89 0.22 -5.96
N THR A 94 -2.84 1.04 -5.87
CA THR A 94 -1.74 1.03 -6.85
C THR A 94 -1.04 -0.32 -6.87
N LEU A 95 -0.73 -0.89 -5.69
CA LEU A 95 -0.17 -2.24 -5.60
C LEU A 95 -1.08 -3.27 -6.27
N GLY A 96 -2.37 -3.27 -5.94
CA GLY A 96 -3.33 -4.20 -6.51
C GLY A 96 -3.45 -4.09 -8.03
N ASN A 97 -3.57 -2.87 -8.55
CA ASN A 97 -3.62 -2.64 -9.99
C ASN A 97 -2.32 -3.06 -10.69
N ARG A 98 -1.15 -2.87 -10.06
CA ARG A 98 0.13 -3.34 -10.61
C ARG A 98 0.20 -4.87 -10.66
N VAL A 99 -0.22 -5.56 -9.61
CA VAL A 99 -0.28 -7.04 -9.57
C VAL A 99 -1.20 -7.57 -10.66
N LEU A 100 -2.41 -7.00 -10.81
CA LEU A 100 -3.35 -7.37 -11.86
C LEU A 100 -2.74 -7.20 -13.26
N LYS A 101 -2.14 -6.04 -13.51
CA LYS A 101 -1.52 -5.74 -14.82
C LYS A 101 -0.40 -6.72 -15.16
N LEU A 102 0.47 -7.05 -14.18
CA LEU A 102 1.57 -7.99 -14.36
C LEU A 102 1.10 -9.44 -14.61
N ASN A 103 -0.12 -9.77 -14.17
CA ASN A 103 -0.72 -11.10 -14.33
C ASN A 103 -1.89 -11.10 -15.32
N ASN A 104 -1.92 -10.17 -16.26
CA ASN A 104 -2.92 -10.08 -17.33
C ASN A 104 -4.37 -10.14 -16.81
N TYR A 105 -4.65 -9.54 -15.63
CA TYR A 105 -5.97 -9.52 -14.98
C TYR A 105 -6.56 -10.91 -14.74
N SER A 106 -5.73 -11.93 -14.53
CA SER A 106 -6.19 -13.29 -14.31
C SER A 106 -7.03 -13.43 -13.02
N ASN A 107 -7.93 -14.41 -12.99
CA ASN A 107 -8.74 -14.71 -11.80
C ASN A 107 -7.86 -15.10 -10.61
N GLU A 108 -6.77 -15.81 -10.84
CA GLU A 108 -5.79 -16.20 -9.83
C GLU A 108 -5.19 -14.96 -9.15
N SER A 109 -4.87 -13.94 -9.93
CA SER A 109 -4.34 -12.67 -9.36
C SER A 109 -5.38 -11.96 -8.49
N ILE A 110 -6.67 -12.06 -8.82
CA ILE A 110 -7.76 -11.51 -7.99
C ILE A 110 -7.89 -12.28 -6.68
N VAL A 111 -7.78 -13.62 -6.70
CA VAL A 111 -7.78 -14.46 -5.50
C VAL A 111 -6.60 -14.12 -4.60
N LEU A 112 -5.39 -14.03 -5.14
CA LEU A 112 -4.20 -13.63 -4.38
C LEU A 112 -4.35 -12.25 -3.75
N LEU A 113 -4.92 -11.29 -4.47
CA LEU A 113 -5.19 -9.94 -3.93
C LEU A 113 -6.30 -9.94 -2.89
N MET A 114 -7.31 -10.80 -3.04
CA MET A 114 -8.34 -10.98 -2.02
C MET A 114 -7.72 -11.44 -0.69
N GLU A 115 -6.84 -12.42 -0.72
CA GLU A 115 -6.11 -12.89 0.46
C GLU A 115 -5.17 -11.82 1.01
N LEU A 116 -4.38 -11.18 0.14
CA LEU A 116 -3.44 -10.12 0.51
C LEU A 116 -4.14 -8.93 1.18
N PHE A 117 -5.34 -8.59 0.73
CA PHE A 117 -6.13 -7.49 1.28
C PHE A 117 -7.04 -7.90 2.43
N GLY A 118 -7.21 -9.20 2.69
CA GLY A 118 -8.10 -9.73 3.70
C GLY A 118 -9.57 -9.47 3.39
N HIS A 119 -9.93 -9.48 2.11
CA HIS A 119 -11.31 -9.35 1.67
C HIS A 119 -12.03 -10.68 1.75
N SER A 120 -13.32 -10.67 2.08
CA SER A 120 -14.14 -11.89 2.22
C SER A 120 -14.63 -12.46 0.89
N SER A 121 -14.47 -11.74 -0.24
CA SER A 121 -14.85 -12.24 -1.56
C SER A 121 -14.09 -11.53 -2.69
N MET A 122 -14.00 -12.21 -3.85
CA MET A 122 -13.47 -11.63 -5.08
C MET A 122 -14.27 -10.40 -5.54
N ALA A 123 -15.59 -10.41 -5.34
CA ALA A 123 -16.45 -9.29 -5.71
C ALA A 123 -16.05 -7.99 -4.95
N ILE A 124 -15.72 -8.10 -3.68
CA ILE A 124 -15.21 -6.98 -2.88
C ILE A 124 -13.87 -6.51 -3.43
N THR A 125 -12.96 -7.43 -3.79
CA THR A 125 -11.66 -7.08 -4.37
C THR A 125 -11.82 -6.38 -5.72
N LYS A 126 -12.66 -6.89 -6.62
CA LYS A 126 -12.97 -6.27 -7.91
C LYS A 126 -13.53 -4.86 -7.74
N LYS A 127 -14.53 -4.68 -6.85
CA LYS A 127 -15.10 -3.38 -6.52
C LYS A 127 -14.05 -2.41 -5.97
N TYR A 128 -13.22 -2.88 -5.02
CA TYR A 128 -12.17 -2.07 -4.39
C TYR A 128 -11.14 -1.55 -5.40
N LEU A 129 -10.80 -2.35 -6.42
CA LEU A 129 -9.84 -2.02 -7.47
C LEU A 129 -10.46 -1.29 -8.66
N GLY A 130 -11.77 -1.07 -8.67
CA GLY A 130 -12.49 -0.42 -9.76
C GLY A 130 -12.60 -1.27 -11.03
N LEU A 131 -12.43 -2.59 -10.94
CA LEU A 131 -12.50 -3.47 -12.11
C LEU A 131 -13.91 -3.57 -12.67
N ARG A 132 -14.92 -3.56 -11.80
CA ARG A 132 -16.32 -3.67 -12.22
C ARG A 132 -16.77 -2.49 -13.07
N GLU A 133 -16.32 -1.28 -12.74
CA GLU A 133 -16.60 -0.09 -13.53
C GLU A 133 -15.95 -0.15 -14.92
N ARG A 134 -14.69 -0.63 -14.97
CA ARG A 134 -13.96 -0.84 -16.23
C ARG A 134 -14.61 -1.93 -17.11
N GLU A 135 -15.03 -3.04 -16.51
CA GLU A 135 -15.74 -4.11 -17.20
C GLU A 135 -17.05 -3.58 -17.83
N VAL A 136 -17.81 -2.77 -17.10
CA VAL A 136 -19.05 -2.13 -17.61
C VAL A 136 -18.75 -1.14 -18.73
N MET A 137 -17.74 -0.28 -18.57
CA MET A 137 -17.35 0.68 -19.61
C MET A 137 -16.89 -0.02 -20.88
N SER A 138 -16.09 -1.09 -20.78
CA SER A 138 -15.67 -1.85 -21.96
C SER A 138 -16.85 -2.49 -22.74
N VAL A 139 -17.94 -2.84 -22.04
CA VAL A 139 -19.17 -3.29 -22.69
C VAL A 139 -19.80 -2.17 -23.50
N TYR A 140 -19.91 -0.97 -22.94
CA TYR A 140 -20.42 0.19 -23.68
C TYR A 140 -19.58 0.52 -24.91
N ASP A 141 -18.24 0.47 -24.77
CA ASP A 141 -17.32 0.71 -25.88
C ASP A 141 -17.49 -0.35 -27.01
N SER A 142 -17.83 -1.59 -26.65
CA SER A 142 -18.07 -2.68 -27.62
C SER A 142 -19.43 -2.58 -28.32
N LEU A 143 -20.37 -1.78 -27.79
CA LEU A 143 -21.72 -1.57 -28.35
C LEU A 143 -21.78 -0.38 -29.31
N SER A 144 -20.64 0.28 -29.61
CA SER A 144 -20.59 1.34 -30.63
C SER A 144 -20.95 0.76 -32.00
N LEU A 145 -22.07 1.25 -32.59
CA LEU A 145 -22.57 0.91 -33.92
C LEU A 145 -21.68 1.54 -35.00
#